data_ae97741360f1afabd7246258444748e6
#
_entry.id   ae97741360f1afabd7246258444748e6
#
_cell.length_a   1.000
_cell.length_b   1.000
_cell.length_c   1.000
_cell.angle_alpha   90.00
_cell.angle_beta   90.00
_cell.angle_gamma   90.00
#
_symmetry.space_group_name_H-M   'P 1'
#
loop_
_entity.id
_entity.type
_entity.pdbx_description
1 polymer ?
#
loop_
_entity_poly.entity_id
_entity_poly.type
_entity_poly.pdbx_seq_one_letter_code
_entity_poly.pdbx_strand_id
1 'polypeptide(L)'
;MGKTSLLRELERRTRARARAPGFVVVDVFETLPVSLEIFRLLAVQAVEVLLSRDAGRSLAAEADVPAAWRAALVGSTRFRGLPPELQTALGELPTAPLEGAGLTALLNLPERLAEALGEHLVVALDEFQELGTLSSTRGGPEVMSLLRSVWQRHRRTTYVVSGSARSTLLELATSERSPFFQHFEVMEVEGFDEPHAVELLVEASSDGPQRITPALARRVFGVVGGSPFYLQVVGEAVTQEAGRAEVRLRSALQRVLFSETGRLSLYFLNEFQRLVGRATTLAATLNALAQGPRTLTEVAKAIRSAPGATVGYLQRLGDAVAKNAEGRWRLADATFALWLQWRQPGGSVLPMKLVGDEAELAVAQRLAQLGFELVYQSRGSRGAFDLLATRGARILAVQVKRSPLPLRFAKAAWGRMEADGERYGWQWLIAQVGPKGEVQLLDPGKATKRGGVSLAQASVLERPLDWLERRRPAHQSRRGTIG
;
A
#
# COMPACT_ATOMS: atom_id res chain seq x y z
N MET A 1 4.93 1.92 -6.38
CA MET A 1 4.40 3.29 -6.19
C MET A 1 5.55 4.28 -6.21
N GLY A 2 5.30 5.55 -6.56
CA GLY A 2 6.36 6.56 -6.69
C GLY A 2 6.94 6.71 -8.11
N LYS A 3 6.65 5.80 -9.04
CA LYS A 3 7.15 5.89 -10.44
C LYS A 3 6.67 7.15 -11.15
N THR A 4 5.38 7.44 -11.09
CA THR A 4 4.80 8.68 -11.65
C THR A 4 5.45 9.93 -11.06
N SER A 5 5.67 9.96 -9.73
CA SER A 5 6.36 11.08 -9.07
C SER A 5 7.81 11.22 -9.54
N LEU A 6 8.52 10.11 -9.74
CA LEU A 6 9.87 10.09 -10.29
C LEU A 6 9.91 10.65 -11.72
N LEU A 7 8.99 10.21 -12.59
CA LEU A 7 8.89 10.69 -13.96
C LEU A 7 8.59 12.19 -14.02
N ARG A 8 7.64 12.67 -13.20
CA ARG A 8 7.31 14.11 -13.10
C ARG A 8 8.47 14.94 -12.55
N GLU A 9 9.24 14.41 -11.60
CA GLU A 9 10.42 15.10 -11.09
C GLU A 9 11.56 15.15 -12.13
N LEU A 10 11.74 14.10 -12.92
CA LEU A 10 12.68 14.10 -14.04
C LEU A 10 12.25 15.13 -15.10
N GLU A 11 10.97 15.19 -15.45
CA GLU A 11 10.41 16.21 -16.33
C GLU A 11 10.72 17.63 -15.81
N ARG A 12 10.44 17.89 -14.54
CA ARG A 12 10.72 19.20 -13.90
C ARG A 12 12.20 19.57 -13.94
N ARG A 13 13.08 18.61 -13.63
CA ARG A 13 14.55 18.83 -13.64
C ARG A 13 15.09 19.06 -15.04
N THR A 14 14.57 18.37 -16.04
CA THR A 14 14.99 18.56 -17.42
C THR A 14 14.54 19.90 -17.98
N ARG A 15 13.31 20.33 -17.68
CA ARG A 15 12.80 21.68 -18.05
C ARG A 15 13.64 22.81 -17.47
N ALA A 16 14.24 22.63 -16.31
CA ALA A 16 15.08 23.65 -15.66
C ALA A 16 16.49 23.78 -16.27
N ARG A 17 16.91 22.89 -17.20
CA ARG A 17 18.24 22.85 -17.79
C ARG A 17 18.20 23.27 -19.25
N ALA A 18 18.92 24.34 -19.62
CA ALA A 18 18.89 24.94 -20.96
C ALA A 18 19.27 24.00 -22.12
N ARG A 19 20.09 22.98 -21.85
CA ARG A 19 20.56 22.00 -22.86
C ARG A 19 20.06 20.57 -22.61
N ALA A 20 19.09 20.39 -21.76
CA ALA A 20 18.51 19.07 -21.52
C ALA A 20 17.60 18.65 -22.69
N PRO A 21 17.44 17.35 -22.94
CA PRO A 21 16.45 16.86 -23.90
C PRO A 21 15.05 17.35 -23.55
N GLY A 22 14.15 17.42 -24.51
CA GLY A 22 12.72 17.53 -24.21
C GLY A 22 12.28 16.33 -23.40
N PHE A 23 11.43 16.53 -22.39
CA PHE A 23 10.90 15.43 -21.59
C PHE A 23 9.39 15.56 -21.48
N VAL A 24 8.68 14.51 -21.87
CA VAL A 24 7.22 14.42 -21.89
C VAL A 24 6.80 13.25 -21.01
N VAL A 25 5.85 13.45 -20.12
CA VAL A 25 5.22 12.38 -19.33
C VAL A 25 3.75 12.33 -19.65
N VAL A 26 3.28 11.21 -20.18
CA VAL A 26 1.87 10.95 -20.47
C VAL A 26 1.41 9.74 -19.67
N ASP A 27 0.37 9.91 -18.88
CA ASP A 27 -0.33 8.81 -18.21
C ASP A 27 -1.40 8.26 -19.17
N VAL A 28 -1.37 6.95 -19.41
CA VAL A 28 -2.33 6.31 -20.32
C VAL A 28 -3.77 6.48 -19.84
N PHE A 29 -3.98 6.67 -18.55
CA PHE A 29 -5.30 6.96 -17.99
C PHE A 29 -5.80 8.40 -18.19
N GLU A 30 -4.99 9.32 -18.73
CA GLU A 30 -5.47 10.66 -19.08
C GLU A 30 -6.56 10.63 -20.17
N THR A 31 -6.65 9.52 -20.94
CA THR A 31 -7.75 9.28 -21.88
C THR A 31 -8.63 8.13 -21.44
N LEU A 32 -9.63 8.39 -20.60
CA LEU A 32 -10.58 7.35 -20.16
C LEU A 32 -11.91 7.45 -20.94
N PRO A 33 -12.41 6.33 -21.51
CA PRO A 33 -11.72 5.02 -21.62
C PRO A 33 -10.44 5.10 -22.45
N VAL A 34 -9.46 4.24 -22.16
CA VAL A 34 -8.19 4.22 -22.91
C VAL A 34 -8.49 4.14 -24.41
N SER A 35 -7.96 5.06 -25.17
CA SER A 35 -8.24 5.20 -26.61
C SER A 35 -7.00 5.65 -27.38
N LEU A 36 -7.06 5.59 -28.71
CA LEU A 36 -5.97 6.05 -29.59
C LEU A 36 -5.68 7.56 -29.47
N GLU A 37 -6.59 8.33 -28.84
CA GLU A 37 -6.39 9.75 -28.52
C GLU A 37 -5.15 9.99 -27.66
N ILE A 38 -4.71 9.01 -26.88
CA ILE A 38 -3.46 9.09 -26.12
C ILE A 38 -2.25 9.44 -26.98
N PHE A 39 -2.21 8.98 -28.24
CA PHE A 39 -1.12 9.28 -29.16
C PHE A 39 -1.18 10.71 -29.71
N ARG A 40 -2.41 11.27 -29.84
CA ARG A 40 -2.58 12.69 -30.16
C ARG A 40 -2.13 13.55 -28.99
N LEU A 41 -2.52 13.21 -27.77
CA LEU A 41 -2.07 13.88 -26.55
C LEU A 41 -0.54 13.86 -26.44
N LEU A 42 0.09 12.70 -26.67
CA LEU A 42 1.53 12.56 -26.66
C LEU A 42 2.20 13.49 -27.70
N ALA A 43 1.66 13.53 -28.93
CA ALA A 43 2.19 14.40 -29.96
C ALA A 43 2.04 15.88 -29.61
N VAL A 44 0.88 16.29 -29.07
CA VAL A 44 0.66 17.66 -28.57
C VAL A 44 1.65 18.03 -27.47
N GLN A 45 1.88 17.15 -26.51
CA GLN A 45 2.86 17.37 -25.43
C GLN A 45 4.31 17.45 -25.97
N ALA A 46 4.65 16.64 -26.97
CA ALA A 46 5.95 16.72 -27.63
C ALA A 46 6.15 18.08 -28.34
N VAL A 47 5.12 18.57 -29.05
CA VAL A 47 5.12 19.89 -29.67
C VAL A 47 5.25 20.99 -28.61
N GLU A 48 4.49 20.91 -27.51
CA GLU A 48 4.59 21.82 -26.37
C GLU A 48 6.05 21.92 -25.89
N VAL A 49 6.66 20.79 -25.56
CA VAL A 49 8.01 20.77 -24.98
C VAL A 49 9.08 21.25 -25.93
N LEU A 50 8.96 20.97 -27.23
CA LEU A 50 9.98 21.31 -28.21
C LEU A 50 9.81 22.73 -28.79
N LEU A 51 8.59 23.26 -28.89
CA LEU A 51 8.32 24.57 -29.49
C LEU A 51 8.02 25.70 -28.53
N SER A 52 7.52 25.40 -27.30
CA SER A 52 7.12 26.46 -26.34
C SER A 52 8.28 27.19 -25.69
N ARG A 53 9.53 26.72 -25.84
CA ARG A 53 10.71 27.36 -25.25
C ARG A 53 10.87 28.83 -25.66
N ASP A 54 10.31 29.23 -26.79
CA ASP A 54 10.34 30.60 -27.30
C ASP A 54 8.94 31.23 -27.46
N ALA A 55 7.87 30.47 -27.25
CA ALA A 55 6.50 30.94 -27.50
C ALA A 55 5.88 31.79 -26.37
N GLY A 56 6.44 31.75 -25.17
CA GLY A 56 6.00 32.52 -24.01
C GLY A 56 4.60 32.17 -23.49
N ARG A 57 3.94 31.14 -24.06
CA ARG A 57 2.61 30.61 -23.69
C ARG A 57 2.54 29.12 -23.95
N SER A 58 1.60 28.44 -23.28
CA SER A 58 1.34 27.02 -23.52
C SER A 58 0.64 26.83 -24.87
N LEU A 59 1.24 25.99 -25.72
CA LEU A 59 0.64 25.57 -26.98
C LEU A 59 -0.43 24.50 -26.72
N ALA A 60 -0.19 23.60 -25.78
CA ALA A 60 -1.09 22.49 -25.48
C ALA A 60 -2.50 22.98 -25.02
N ALA A 61 -2.58 24.13 -24.38
CA ALA A 61 -3.85 24.72 -23.97
C ALA A 61 -4.77 25.11 -25.15
N GLU A 62 -4.22 25.28 -26.35
CA GLU A 62 -4.94 25.66 -27.55
C GLU A 62 -5.28 24.47 -28.47
N ALA A 63 -4.89 23.24 -28.08
CA ALA A 63 -4.99 22.07 -28.93
C ALA A 63 -6.44 21.63 -29.23
N ASP A 64 -7.40 21.97 -28.37
CA ASP A 64 -8.80 21.62 -28.55
C ASP A 64 -9.51 22.43 -29.65
N VAL A 65 -8.94 23.58 -30.03
CA VAL A 65 -9.49 24.46 -31.05
C VAL A 65 -8.51 24.59 -32.21
N PRO A 66 -8.76 23.92 -33.39
CA PRO A 66 -7.78 23.87 -34.47
C PRO A 66 -7.31 25.23 -34.98
N ALA A 67 -8.16 26.24 -35.01
CA ALA A 67 -7.79 27.59 -35.41
C ALA A 67 -6.86 28.27 -34.38
N ALA A 68 -7.14 28.13 -33.11
CA ALA A 68 -6.33 28.66 -32.00
C ALA A 68 -4.97 27.95 -31.97
N TRP A 69 -4.96 26.63 -32.13
CA TRP A 69 -3.75 25.83 -32.25
C TRP A 69 -2.81 26.34 -33.36
N ARG A 70 -3.33 26.50 -34.60
CA ARG A 70 -2.54 27.05 -35.73
C ARG A 70 -2.00 28.44 -35.43
N ALA A 71 -2.82 29.31 -34.90
CA ALA A 71 -2.40 30.67 -34.53
C ALA A 71 -1.29 30.64 -33.46
N ALA A 72 -1.38 29.73 -32.49
CA ALA A 72 -0.38 29.53 -31.46
C ALA A 72 0.96 29.06 -32.03
N LEU A 73 0.93 28.07 -32.94
CA LEU A 73 2.14 27.56 -33.61
C LEU A 73 2.88 28.65 -34.41
N VAL A 74 2.16 29.46 -35.17
CA VAL A 74 2.76 30.58 -35.96
C VAL A 74 3.46 31.60 -35.06
N GLY A 75 3.07 31.72 -33.82
CA GLY A 75 3.75 32.56 -32.81
C GLY A 75 5.16 32.10 -32.45
N SER A 76 5.48 30.80 -32.61
CA SER A 76 6.81 30.27 -32.33
C SER A 76 7.78 30.52 -33.49
N THR A 77 8.95 31.08 -33.18
CA THR A 77 10.03 31.27 -34.17
C THR A 77 10.59 29.93 -34.63
N ARG A 78 10.65 28.96 -33.74
CA ARG A 78 11.10 27.58 -34.03
C ARG A 78 10.17 26.89 -35.03
N PHE A 79 8.86 27.07 -34.89
CA PHE A 79 7.88 26.53 -35.83
C PHE A 79 8.07 27.11 -37.24
N ARG A 80 8.29 28.41 -37.36
CA ARG A 80 8.51 29.07 -38.63
C ARG A 80 9.78 28.61 -39.34
N GLY A 81 10.78 28.10 -38.62
CA GLY A 81 12.01 27.53 -39.16
C GLY A 81 11.90 26.08 -39.61
N LEU A 82 10.78 25.41 -39.41
CA LEU A 82 10.59 24.00 -39.77
C LEU A 82 10.32 23.84 -41.30
N PRO A 83 10.59 22.66 -41.86
CA PRO A 83 10.19 22.33 -43.25
C PRO A 83 8.66 22.49 -43.43
N PRO A 84 8.20 23.01 -44.60
CA PRO A 84 6.78 23.28 -44.88
C PRO A 84 5.85 22.06 -44.62
N GLU A 85 6.31 20.88 -45.03
CA GLU A 85 5.55 19.63 -44.81
C GLU A 85 5.32 19.32 -43.31
N LEU A 86 6.33 19.62 -42.49
CA LEU A 86 6.21 19.42 -41.03
C LEU A 86 5.32 20.49 -40.42
N GLN A 87 5.41 21.75 -40.88
CA GLN A 87 4.49 22.82 -40.47
C GLN A 87 3.03 22.44 -40.75
N THR A 88 2.74 21.91 -41.95
CA THR A 88 1.40 21.43 -42.30
C THR A 88 0.94 20.31 -41.39
N ALA A 89 1.76 19.28 -41.17
CA ALA A 89 1.44 18.14 -40.30
C ALA A 89 1.17 18.59 -38.88
N LEU A 90 1.98 19.52 -38.35
CA LEU A 90 1.76 20.09 -37.01
C LEU A 90 0.48 20.92 -36.93
N GLY A 91 0.15 21.69 -37.97
CA GLY A 91 -1.09 22.47 -38.05
C GLY A 91 -2.36 21.62 -38.08
N GLU A 92 -2.27 20.40 -38.58
CA GLU A 92 -3.38 19.44 -38.67
C GLU A 92 -3.44 18.47 -37.49
N LEU A 93 -2.49 18.53 -36.57
CA LEU A 93 -2.37 17.60 -35.42
C LEU A 93 -3.68 17.42 -34.64
N PRO A 94 -4.46 18.46 -34.26
CA PRO A 94 -5.69 18.30 -33.53
C PRO A 94 -6.76 17.44 -34.22
N THR A 95 -6.71 17.36 -35.55
CA THR A 95 -7.68 16.64 -36.38
C THR A 95 -7.06 15.45 -37.13
N ALA A 96 -5.82 15.09 -36.80
CA ALA A 96 -5.11 13.99 -37.47
C ALA A 96 -5.89 12.66 -37.32
N PRO A 97 -6.01 11.86 -38.42
CA PRO A 97 -6.67 10.57 -38.35
C PRO A 97 -5.95 9.61 -37.35
N LEU A 98 -6.73 8.84 -36.59
CA LEU A 98 -6.21 7.88 -35.60
C LEU A 98 -6.23 6.43 -36.13
N GLU A 99 -6.18 6.24 -37.44
CA GLU A 99 -6.17 4.93 -38.05
C GLU A 99 -5.26 4.90 -39.31
N GLY A 100 -4.83 3.71 -39.65
CA GLY A 100 -4.04 3.47 -40.87
C GLY A 100 -2.76 4.32 -40.97
N ALA A 101 -2.56 4.94 -42.13
CA ALA A 101 -1.41 5.80 -42.38
C ALA A 101 -1.38 7.07 -41.51
N GLY A 102 -2.56 7.59 -41.12
CA GLY A 102 -2.70 8.76 -40.26
C GLY A 102 -2.13 8.51 -38.87
N LEU A 103 -2.49 7.38 -38.23
CA LEU A 103 -1.94 6.97 -36.93
C LEU A 103 -0.41 6.77 -37.02
N THR A 104 0.08 6.14 -38.10
CA THR A 104 1.53 5.95 -38.29
C THR A 104 2.25 7.29 -38.44
N ALA A 105 1.68 8.23 -39.19
CA ALA A 105 2.23 9.58 -39.33
C ALA A 105 2.27 10.33 -38.00
N LEU A 106 1.19 10.23 -37.20
CA LEU A 106 1.07 10.81 -35.87
C LEU A 106 2.14 10.26 -34.91
N LEU A 107 2.35 8.95 -34.89
CA LEU A 107 3.36 8.31 -34.04
C LEU A 107 4.81 8.69 -34.40
N ASN A 108 5.06 9.04 -35.71
CA ASN A 108 6.36 9.51 -36.15
C ASN A 108 6.58 11.02 -35.93
N LEU A 109 5.53 11.79 -35.63
CA LEU A 109 5.61 13.24 -35.53
C LEU A 109 6.59 13.77 -34.49
N PRO A 110 6.66 13.20 -33.27
CA PRO A 110 7.64 13.59 -32.24
C PRO A 110 9.09 13.43 -32.74
N GLU A 111 9.41 12.32 -33.39
CA GLU A 111 10.74 12.04 -33.94
C GLU A 111 11.11 13.04 -35.04
N ARG A 112 10.22 13.24 -36.01
CA ARG A 112 10.43 14.19 -37.14
C ARG A 112 10.64 15.62 -36.63
N LEU A 113 9.91 16.02 -35.58
CA LEU A 113 10.07 17.33 -34.97
C LEU A 113 11.44 17.45 -34.26
N ALA A 114 11.81 16.43 -33.45
CA ALA A 114 13.10 16.38 -32.79
C ALA A 114 14.28 16.40 -33.78
N GLU A 115 14.18 15.64 -34.87
CA GLU A 115 15.18 15.65 -35.94
C GLU A 115 15.31 17.02 -36.61
N ALA A 116 14.19 17.65 -36.99
CA ALA A 116 14.19 18.97 -37.65
C ALA A 116 14.77 20.08 -36.76
N LEU A 117 14.62 19.96 -35.43
CA LEU A 117 15.19 20.89 -34.47
C LEU A 117 16.62 20.52 -34.00
N GLY A 118 17.13 19.36 -34.40
CA GLY A 118 18.43 18.86 -33.94
C GLY A 118 18.46 18.53 -32.43
N GLU A 119 17.30 18.31 -31.81
CA GLU A 119 17.16 18.06 -30.40
C GLU A 119 16.89 16.58 -30.09
N HIS A 120 16.99 16.23 -28.80
CA HIS A 120 16.55 14.93 -28.27
C HIS A 120 15.26 15.08 -27.49
N LEU A 121 14.40 14.07 -27.58
CA LEU A 121 13.14 13.98 -26.86
C LEU A 121 13.10 12.68 -26.04
N VAL A 122 12.67 12.76 -24.80
CA VAL A 122 12.32 11.59 -23.99
C VAL A 122 10.81 11.59 -23.80
N VAL A 123 10.18 10.49 -24.18
CA VAL A 123 8.75 10.26 -24.02
C VAL A 123 8.56 9.16 -22.98
N ALA A 124 7.99 9.52 -21.83
CA ALA A 124 7.65 8.61 -20.76
C ALA A 124 6.14 8.32 -20.77
N LEU A 125 5.79 7.05 -20.92
CA LEU A 125 4.41 6.55 -20.85
C LEU A 125 4.22 5.81 -19.55
N ASP A 126 3.39 6.37 -18.67
CA ASP A 126 3.01 5.72 -17.42
C ASP A 126 1.78 4.81 -17.62
N GLU A 127 1.70 3.73 -16.87
CA GLU A 127 0.69 2.65 -16.99
C GLU A 127 0.62 2.06 -18.43
N PHE A 128 1.80 1.90 -19.06
CA PHE A 128 1.96 1.46 -20.46
C PHE A 128 1.23 0.16 -20.80
N GLN A 129 1.13 -0.78 -19.86
CA GLN A 129 0.43 -2.05 -20.06
C GLN A 129 -1.05 -1.88 -20.44
N GLU A 130 -1.67 -0.76 -20.08
CA GLU A 130 -3.07 -0.48 -20.37
C GLU A 130 -3.32 -0.28 -21.89
N LEU A 131 -2.29 0.09 -22.66
CA LEU A 131 -2.38 0.15 -24.13
C LEU A 131 -2.67 -1.22 -24.75
N GLY A 132 -2.36 -2.32 -24.04
CA GLY A 132 -2.73 -3.68 -24.47
C GLY A 132 -4.23 -3.88 -24.59
N THR A 133 -5.04 -3.10 -23.88
CA THR A 133 -6.51 -3.17 -23.96
C THR A 133 -7.05 -2.70 -25.31
N LEU A 134 -6.33 -1.82 -25.99
CA LEU A 134 -6.70 -1.31 -27.34
C LEU A 134 -6.62 -2.39 -28.41
N SER A 135 -5.75 -3.39 -28.25
CA SER A 135 -5.59 -4.50 -29.19
C SER A 135 -6.71 -5.55 -29.06
N SER A 136 -7.47 -5.55 -27.97
CA SER A 136 -8.55 -6.53 -27.72
C SER A 136 -9.87 -6.19 -28.43
N THR A 137 -9.98 -5.04 -29.05
CA THR A 137 -11.17 -4.62 -29.81
C THR A 137 -11.21 -5.33 -31.15
N ARG A 138 -12.30 -6.02 -31.47
CA ARG A 138 -12.47 -6.78 -32.72
C ARG A 138 -12.21 -5.87 -33.95
N GLY A 139 -11.12 -6.16 -34.72
CA GLY A 139 -10.70 -5.35 -35.85
C GLY A 139 -9.87 -4.12 -35.55
N GLY A 140 -9.49 -3.88 -34.30
CA GLY A 140 -8.56 -2.83 -33.90
C GLY A 140 -7.12 -3.14 -34.36
N PRO A 141 -6.27 -2.12 -34.61
CA PRO A 141 -4.86 -2.33 -34.90
C PRO A 141 -4.17 -3.02 -33.69
N GLU A 142 -3.23 -3.90 -33.99
CA GLU A 142 -2.36 -4.46 -32.97
C GLU A 142 -1.39 -3.36 -32.50
N VAL A 143 -1.84 -2.54 -31.58
CA VAL A 143 -1.20 -1.29 -31.16
C VAL A 143 0.24 -1.53 -30.72
N MET A 144 0.51 -2.58 -29.97
CA MET A 144 1.85 -2.90 -29.47
C MET A 144 2.82 -3.20 -30.61
N SER A 145 2.39 -3.96 -31.64
CA SER A 145 3.20 -4.25 -32.83
C SER A 145 3.43 -3.01 -33.68
N LEU A 146 2.43 -2.14 -33.80
CA LEU A 146 2.57 -0.86 -34.50
C LEU A 146 3.59 0.05 -33.82
N LEU A 147 3.46 0.23 -32.48
CA LEU A 147 4.42 1.02 -31.69
C LEU A 147 5.85 0.50 -31.88
N ARG A 148 6.03 -0.82 -31.76
CA ARG A 148 7.36 -1.44 -31.97
C ARG A 148 7.91 -1.15 -33.35
N SER A 149 7.10 -1.28 -34.42
CA SER A 149 7.52 -1.06 -35.80
C SER A 149 7.93 0.40 -36.08
N VAL A 150 7.30 1.35 -35.38
CA VAL A 150 7.60 2.78 -35.48
C VAL A 150 8.83 3.13 -34.63
N TRP A 151 8.80 2.82 -33.33
CA TRP A 151 9.82 3.26 -32.36
C TRP A 151 11.22 2.71 -32.65
N GLN A 152 11.35 1.50 -33.17
CA GLN A 152 12.65 0.93 -33.51
C GLN A 152 13.46 1.77 -34.55
N ARG A 153 12.80 2.68 -35.25
CA ARG A 153 13.42 3.55 -36.26
C ARG A 153 13.78 4.93 -35.73
N HIS A 154 13.27 5.28 -34.55
CA HIS A 154 13.51 6.57 -33.93
C HIS A 154 14.94 6.64 -33.37
N ARG A 155 15.61 7.76 -33.58
CA ARG A 155 17.01 8.01 -33.17
C ARG A 155 17.14 9.21 -32.23
N ARG A 156 16.19 10.13 -32.31
CA ARG A 156 16.15 11.35 -31.49
C ARG A 156 15.16 11.25 -30.33
N THR A 157 14.23 10.30 -30.42
CA THR A 157 13.23 10.06 -29.41
C THR A 157 13.55 8.79 -28.63
N THR A 158 13.71 8.90 -27.32
CA THR A 158 13.88 7.78 -26.38
C THR A 158 12.57 7.52 -25.66
N TYR A 159 12.18 6.27 -25.55
CA TYR A 159 10.95 5.87 -24.88
C TYR A 159 11.24 5.26 -23.52
N VAL A 160 10.54 5.75 -22.50
CA VAL A 160 10.50 5.20 -21.14
C VAL A 160 9.09 4.71 -20.88
N VAL A 161 8.95 3.46 -20.51
CA VAL A 161 7.63 2.88 -20.17
C VAL A 161 7.62 2.50 -18.70
N SER A 162 6.55 2.84 -18.00
CA SER A 162 6.34 2.46 -16.60
C SER A 162 4.93 1.94 -16.39
N GLY A 163 4.73 1.23 -15.29
CA GLY A 163 3.41 0.73 -14.91
C GLY A 163 3.44 0.02 -13.56
N SER A 164 2.26 -0.17 -13.00
CA SER A 164 2.06 -0.82 -11.70
C SER A 164 2.07 -2.35 -11.79
N ALA A 165 1.72 -2.92 -12.94
CA ALA A 165 1.71 -4.37 -13.19
C ALA A 165 3.10 -4.87 -13.59
N ARG A 166 3.97 -5.12 -12.57
CA ARG A 166 5.37 -5.53 -12.78
C ARG A 166 5.49 -6.76 -13.68
N SER A 167 4.73 -7.82 -13.40
CA SER A 167 4.76 -9.06 -14.18
C SER A 167 4.41 -8.83 -15.65
N THR A 168 3.39 -8.02 -15.93
CA THR A 168 2.97 -7.71 -17.30
C THR A 168 4.03 -6.91 -18.05
N LEU A 169 4.65 -5.89 -17.42
CA LEU A 169 5.73 -5.12 -18.04
C LEU A 169 6.98 -5.98 -18.27
N LEU A 170 7.32 -6.83 -17.30
CA LEU A 170 8.44 -7.75 -17.45
C LEU A 170 8.19 -8.74 -18.61
N GLU A 171 6.98 -9.28 -18.71
CA GLU A 171 6.58 -10.16 -19.81
C GLU A 171 6.68 -9.45 -21.17
N LEU A 172 6.27 -8.18 -21.25
CA LEU A 172 6.42 -7.38 -22.46
C LEU A 172 7.90 -7.23 -22.88
N ALA A 173 8.83 -7.11 -21.93
CA ALA A 173 10.25 -6.94 -22.22
C ALA A 173 10.99 -8.27 -22.48
N THR A 174 10.54 -9.39 -21.88
CA THR A 174 11.32 -10.64 -21.83
C THR A 174 10.70 -11.82 -22.57
N SER A 175 9.40 -11.78 -22.87
CA SER A 175 8.72 -12.87 -23.60
C SER A 175 9.05 -12.82 -25.09
N GLU A 176 9.48 -13.95 -25.66
CA GLU A 176 9.72 -14.10 -27.11
C GLU A 176 8.48 -13.84 -27.96
N ARG A 177 7.28 -13.93 -27.37
CA ARG A 177 6.00 -13.65 -28.06
C ARG A 177 5.64 -12.17 -28.06
N SER A 178 6.34 -11.36 -27.26
CA SER A 178 6.09 -9.93 -27.16
C SER A 178 6.70 -9.19 -28.35
N PRO A 179 6.01 -8.22 -28.95
CA PRO A 179 6.60 -7.31 -29.94
C PRO A 179 7.83 -6.57 -29.40
N PHE A 180 7.92 -6.36 -28.09
CA PHE A 180 9.00 -5.63 -27.43
C PHE A 180 10.11 -6.52 -26.86
N PHE A 181 10.14 -7.81 -27.21
CA PHE A 181 11.21 -8.72 -26.78
C PHE A 181 12.60 -8.10 -27.03
N GLN A 182 13.40 -8.00 -25.94
CA GLN A 182 14.74 -7.39 -25.94
C GLN A 182 14.81 -5.95 -26.48
N HIS A 183 13.70 -5.21 -26.45
CA HIS A 183 13.67 -3.82 -26.91
C HIS A 183 13.90 -2.81 -25.79
N PHE A 184 13.52 -3.15 -24.58
CA PHE A 184 13.65 -2.30 -23.39
C PHE A 184 14.74 -2.81 -22.46
N GLU A 185 15.50 -1.89 -21.90
CA GLU A 185 16.29 -2.13 -20.71
C GLU A 185 15.37 -2.05 -19.48
N VAL A 186 15.40 -3.11 -18.65
CA VAL A 186 14.54 -3.19 -17.45
C VAL A 186 15.24 -2.52 -16.28
N MET A 187 14.60 -1.50 -15.74
CA MET A 187 15.06 -0.80 -14.54
C MET A 187 14.06 -1.03 -13.39
N GLU A 188 14.51 -1.66 -12.32
CA GLU A 188 13.69 -1.84 -11.12
C GLU A 188 13.78 -0.60 -10.23
N VAL A 189 12.61 -0.03 -9.89
CA VAL A 189 12.49 1.04 -8.91
C VAL A 189 12.03 0.41 -7.59
N GLU A 190 12.95 0.29 -6.67
CA GLU A 190 12.68 -0.23 -5.33
C GLU A 190 12.08 0.85 -4.41
N GLY A 191 11.63 0.43 -3.23
CA GLY A 191 11.26 1.37 -2.17
C GLY A 191 12.50 2.09 -1.61
N PHE A 192 12.27 3.15 -0.83
CA PHE A 192 13.35 3.84 -0.13
C PHE A 192 14.10 2.90 0.81
N ASP A 193 15.40 3.07 0.89
CA ASP A 193 16.19 2.54 2.01
C ASP A 193 15.91 3.32 3.30
N GLU A 194 16.44 2.85 4.42
CA GLU A 194 16.19 3.49 5.72
C GLU A 194 16.63 4.96 5.77
N PRO A 195 17.85 5.35 5.32
CA PRO A 195 18.28 6.75 5.34
C PRO A 195 17.33 7.68 4.59
N HIS A 196 16.96 7.36 3.36
CA HIS A 196 16.07 8.20 2.54
C HIS A 196 14.62 8.19 3.05
N ALA A 197 14.15 7.07 3.59
CA ALA A 197 12.83 7.01 4.23
C ALA A 197 12.76 7.89 5.49
N VAL A 198 13.86 7.93 6.27
CA VAL A 198 13.97 8.82 7.44
C VAL A 198 13.99 10.29 7.03
N GLU A 199 14.78 10.64 6.02
CA GLU A 199 14.84 11.99 5.45
C GLU A 199 13.47 12.45 4.99
N LEU A 200 12.78 11.64 4.16
CA LEU A 200 11.42 11.92 3.68
C LEU A 200 10.45 12.22 4.83
N LEU A 201 10.42 11.37 5.86
CA LEU A 201 9.46 11.51 6.96
C LEU A 201 9.76 12.73 7.84
N VAL A 202 11.03 13.03 8.06
CA VAL A 202 11.46 14.19 8.85
C VAL A 202 11.15 15.49 8.11
N GLU A 203 11.53 15.60 6.83
CA GLU A 203 11.27 16.78 6.01
C GLU A 203 9.78 17.03 5.80
N ALA A 204 9.04 16.00 5.40
CA ALA A 204 7.60 16.10 5.16
C ALA A 204 6.78 16.46 6.41
N SER A 205 7.35 16.26 7.61
CA SER A 205 6.71 16.63 8.87
C SER A 205 7.10 18.00 9.41
N SER A 206 7.98 18.75 8.73
CA SER A 206 8.52 20.03 9.20
C SER A 206 7.45 21.07 9.48
N ASP A 207 6.43 21.12 8.63
CA ASP A 207 5.31 22.07 8.69
C ASP A 207 4.04 21.44 9.34
N GLY A 208 4.15 20.21 9.77
CA GLY A 208 3.03 19.46 10.39
C GLY A 208 2.80 19.83 11.87
N PRO A 209 1.62 19.48 12.41
CA PRO A 209 1.26 19.77 13.81
C PRO A 209 2.18 19.07 14.82
N GLN A 210 2.77 17.94 14.45
CA GLN A 210 3.70 17.19 15.27
C GLN A 210 4.87 16.66 14.41
N ARG A 211 6.06 17.16 14.65
CA ARG A 211 7.27 16.72 13.92
C ARG A 211 7.60 15.24 14.17
N ILE A 212 8.13 14.60 13.16
CA ILE A 212 8.66 13.24 13.25
C ILE A 212 10.17 13.33 13.51
N THR A 213 10.62 12.76 14.63
CA THR A 213 12.05 12.67 14.93
C THR A 213 12.69 11.54 14.11
N PRO A 214 14.01 11.58 13.83
CA PRO A 214 14.71 10.50 13.13
C PRO A 214 14.52 9.13 13.79
N ALA A 215 14.45 9.06 15.12
CA ALA A 215 14.19 7.82 15.85
C ALA A 215 12.78 7.28 15.57
N LEU A 216 11.78 8.14 15.53
CA LEU A 216 10.41 7.75 15.21
C LEU A 216 10.28 7.35 13.72
N ALA A 217 10.95 8.07 12.82
CA ALA A 217 10.98 7.75 11.39
C ALA A 217 11.57 6.35 11.13
N ARG A 218 12.69 5.98 11.79
CA ARG A 218 13.25 4.62 11.72
C ARG A 218 12.25 3.56 12.17
N ARG A 219 11.46 3.85 13.20
CA ARG A 219 10.43 2.91 13.67
C ARG A 219 9.29 2.78 12.68
N VAL A 220 8.85 3.87 12.04
CA VAL A 220 7.87 3.83 10.94
C VAL A 220 8.40 2.94 9.83
N PHE A 221 9.63 3.20 9.35
CA PHE A 221 10.28 2.38 8.33
C PHE A 221 10.37 0.90 8.73
N GLY A 222 10.75 0.61 9.97
CA GLY A 222 10.84 -0.76 10.47
C GLY A 222 9.52 -1.54 10.45
N VAL A 223 8.37 -0.85 10.40
CA VAL A 223 7.04 -1.47 10.33
C VAL A 223 6.54 -1.58 8.89
N VAL A 224 6.63 -0.49 8.11
CA VAL A 224 6.00 -0.43 6.79
C VAL A 224 6.99 -0.53 5.62
N GLY A 225 8.28 -0.63 5.91
CA GLY A 225 9.33 -0.68 4.89
C GLY A 225 9.46 0.62 4.11
N GLY A 226 10.11 0.53 2.95
CA GLY A 226 10.47 1.68 2.12
C GLY A 226 9.40 2.11 1.10
N SER A 227 8.20 1.55 1.12
CA SER A 227 7.14 1.97 0.19
C SER A 227 6.80 3.44 0.37
N PRO A 228 6.99 4.31 -0.66
CA PRO A 228 6.67 5.74 -0.54
C PRO A 228 5.24 6.00 -0.09
N PHE A 229 4.29 5.22 -0.60
CA PHE A 229 2.88 5.34 -0.24
C PHE A 229 2.61 4.99 1.22
N TYR A 230 3.22 3.90 1.74
CA TYR A 230 3.02 3.52 3.14
C TYR A 230 3.68 4.51 4.09
N LEU A 231 4.89 4.96 3.74
CA LEU A 231 5.61 5.99 4.50
C LEU A 231 4.80 7.28 4.59
N GLN A 232 4.22 7.73 3.46
CA GLN A 232 3.39 8.93 3.42
C GLN A 232 2.13 8.78 4.27
N VAL A 233 1.36 7.68 4.09
CA VAL A 233 0.10 7.46 4.83
C VAL A 233 0.34 7.34 6.33
N VAL A 234 1.35 6.57 6.74
CA VAL A 234 1.66 6.39 8.17
C VAL A 234 2.32 7.64 8.73
N GLY A 235 3.22 8.29 7.98
CA GLY A 235 3.84 9.56 8.38
C GLY A 235 2.80 10.64 8.66
N GLU A 236 1.89 10.89 7.72
CA GLU A 236 0.75 11.80 7.90
C GLU A 236 -0.06 11.45 9.15
N ALA A 237 -0.41 10.19 9.33
CA ALA A 237 -1.15 9.74 10.49
C ALA A 237 -0.40 9.99 11.81
N VAL A 238 0.92 9.76 11.84
CA VAL A 238 1.78 9.98 13.01
C VAL A 238 1.88 11.47 13.37
N THR A 239 1.87 12.38 12.40
CA THR A 239 1.90 13.84 12.67
C THR A 239 0.62 14.35 13.31
N GLN A 240 -0.50 13.63 13.16
CA GLN A 240 -1.80 14.00 13.74
C GLN A 240 -2.01 13.44 15.15
N GLU A 241 -1.15 12.52 15.62
CA GLU A 241 -1.28 11.90 16.93
C GLU A 241 -0.47 12.66 17.99
N ALA A 242 -1.05 12.85 19.17
CA ALA A 242 -0.37 13.47 20.32
C ALA A 242 0.31 12.43 21.22
N GLY A 243 1.31 12.88 21.97
CA GLY A 243 1.96 12.08 23.00
C GLY A 243 3.37 11.61 22.65
N ARG A 244 3.87 10.59 23.36
CA ARG A 244 5.22 10.02 23.12
C ARG A 244 5.27 9.29 21.77
N ALA A 245 6.44 9.23 21.17
CA ALA A 245 6.67 8.63 19.84
C ALA A 245 6.03 7.24 19.67
N GLU A 246 6.11 6.39 20.69
CA GLU A 246 5.53 5.04 20.68
C GLU A 246 4.02 5.02 20.63
N VAL A 247 3.40 5.91 21.39
CA VAL A 247 1.94 6.06 21.43
C VAL A 247 1.44 6.58 20.09
N ARG A 248 2.14 7.59 19.54
CA ARG A 248 1.82 8.18 18.23
C ARG A 248 1.85 7.13 17.13
N LEU A 249 2.94 6.36 17.02
CA LEU A 249 3.07 5.33 15.99
C LEU A 249 1.97 4.25 16.12
N ARG A 250 1.70 3.80 17.35
CA ARG A 250 0.66 2.80 17.61
C ARG A 250 -0.72 3.31 17.19
N SER A 251 -1.09 4.51 17.66
CA SER A 251 -2.40 5.11 17.33
C SER A 251 -2.55 5.33 15.82
N ALA A 252 -1.50 5.79 15.16
CA ALA A 252 -1.48 5.96 13.71
C ALA A 252 -1.71 4.63 12.99
N LEU A 253 -0.97 3.57 13.35
CA LEU A 253 -1.14 2.24 12.74
C LEU A 253 -2.52 1.64 13.01
N GLN A 254 -3.06 1.80 14.22
CA GLN A 254 -4.43 1.39 14.51
C GLN A 254 -5.43 2.07 13.58
N ARG A 255 -5.26 3.36 13.34
CA ARG A 255 -6.17 4.14 12.51
C ARG A 255 -6.05 3.80 11.02
N VAL A 256 -4.84 3.64 10.49
CA VAL A 256 -4.65 3.50 9.03
C VAL A 256 -4.51 2.06 8.54
N LEU A 257 -3.99 1.14 9.38
CA LEU A 257 -3.70 -0.23 8.98
C LEU A 257 -4.59 -1.26 9.69
N PHE A 258 -4.92 -1.04 10.96
CA PHE A 258 -5.67 -1.99 11.81
C PHE A 258 -7.08 -1.49 12.13
N SER A 259 -7.73 -0.84 11.19
CA SER A 259 -9.12 -0.40 11.22
C SER A 259 -9.78 -0.76 9.89
N GLU A 260 -11.02 -1.20 9.90
CA GLU A 260 -11.77 -1.54 8.67
C GLU A 260 -11.87 -0.38 7.68
N THR A 261 -11.91 0.85 8.17
CA THR A 261 -11.97 2.08 7.38
C THR A 261 -10.61 2.74 7.19
N GLY A 262 -9.54 2.11 7.67
CA GLY A 262 -8.17 2.63 7.57
C GLY A 262 -7.70 2.69 6.11
N ARG A 263 -7.00 3.76 5.75
CA ARG A 263 -6.56 4.00 4.35
C ARG A 263 -5.71 2.85 3.79
N LEU A 264 -4.77 2.31 4.57
CA LEU A 264 -3.98 1.15 4.17
C LEU A 264 -4.80 -0.14 4.24
N SER A 265 -5.73 -0.26 5.19
CA SER A 265 -6.61 -1.42 5.29
C SER A 265 -7.51 -1.55 4.05
N LEU A 266 -8.11 -0.46 3.60
CA LEU A 266 -8.92 -0.44 2.37
C LEU A 266 -8.07 -0.73 1.13
N TYR A 267 -6.85 -0.18 1.07
CA TYR A 267 -5.91 -0.49 0.00
C TYR A 267 -5.59 -1.99 -0.05
N PHE A 268 -5.24 -2.60 1.09
CA PHE A 268 -4.95 -4.03 1.17
C PHE A 268 -6.17 -4.91 0.96
N LEU A 269 -7.36 -4.43 1.31
CA LEU A 269 -8.60 -5.13 1.00
C LEU A 269 -8.80 -5.25 -0.52
N ASN A 270 -8.62 -4.17 -1.24
CA ASN A 270 -8.70 -4.17 -2.71
C ASN A 270 -7.63 -5.07 -3.33
N GLU A 271 -6.39 -4.99 -2.83
CA GLU A 271 -5.30 -5.85 -3.29
C GLU A 271 -5.58 -7.33 -3.03
N PHE A 272 -6.08 -7.66 -1.85
CA PHE A 272 -6.50 -9.01 -1.52
C PHE A 272 -7.61 -9.51 -2.46
N GLN A 273 -8.64 -8.70 -2.71
CA GLN A 273 -9.73 -9.06 -3.62
C GLN A 273 -9.23 -9.26 -5.06
N ARG A 274 -8.32 -8.41 -5.52
CA ARG A 274 -7.67 -8.53 -6.83
C ARG A 274 -6.91 -9.85 -6.98
N LEU A 275 -6.12 -10.23 -5.97
CA LEU A 275 -5.30 -11.44 -5.96
C LEU A 275 -6.13 -12.72 -5.85
N VAL A 276 -7.16 -12.69 -5.03
CA VAL A 276 -7.95 -13.88 -4.68
C VAL A 276 -9.16 -14.08 -5.61
N GLY A 277 -9.82 -12.99 -6.01
CA GLY A 277 -11.08 -13.06 -6.71
C GLY A 277 -12.10 -13.89 -5.93
N ARG A 278 -12.57 -14.99 -6.52
CA ARG A 278 -13.48 -15.98 -5.89
C ARG A 278 -12.77 -17.24 -5.40
N ALA A 279 -11.44 -17.33 -5.52
CA ALA A 279 -10.68 -18.55 -5.23
C ALA A 279 -10.31 -18.66 -3.74
N THR A 280 -11.05 -19.42 -2.98
CA THR A 280 -10.80 -19.66 -1.54
C THR A 280 -9.43 -20.27 -1.25
N THR A 281 -8.88 -21.06 -2.19
CA THR A 281 -7.53 -21.65 -2.08
C THR A 281 -6.42 -20.61 -2.15
N LEU A 282 -6.58 -19.55 -2.98
CA LEU A 282 -5.62 -18.44 -3.03
C LEU A 282 -5.66 -17.63 -1.72
N ALA A 283 -6.87 -17.40 -1.18
CA ALA A 283 -7.02 -16.77 0.13
C ALA A 283 -6.32 -17.58 1.24
N ALA A 284 -6.53 -18.90 1.26
CA ALA A 284 -5.88 -19.79 2.21
C ALA A 284 -4.34 -19.76 2.06
N THR A 285 -3.84 -19.70 0.82
CA THR A 285 -2.39 -19.62 0.55
C THR A 285 -1.79 -18.32 1.07
N LEU A 286 -2.41 -17.16 0.80
CA LEU A 286 -1.97 -15.87 1.33
C LEU A 286 -1.98 -15.88 2.87
N ASN A 287 -3.05 -16.39 3.48
CA ASN A 287 -3.16 -16.47 4.93
C ASN A 287 -2.11 -17.40 5.56
N ALA A 288 -1.78 -18.51 4.90
CA ALA A 288 -0.72 -19.41 5.37
C ALA A 288 0.66 -18.73 5.33
N LEU A 289 0.95 -17.96 4.28
CA LEU A 289 2.21 -17.23 4.12
C LEU A 289 2.29 -15.98 5.00
N ALA A 290 1.16 -15.39 5.37
CA ALA A 290 1.13 -14.27 6.30
C ALA A 290 1.69 -14.63 7.68
N GLN A 291 1.63 -15.90 8.08
CA GLN A 291 2.19 -16.39 9.36
C GLN A 291 3.72 -16.51 9.34
N GLY A 292 4.37 -16.30 8.21
CA GLY A 292 5.82 -16.35 8.05
C GLY A 292 6.26 -17.22 6.87
N PRO A 293 7.58 -17.24 6.57
CA PRO A 293 8.14 -18.00 5.47
C PRO A 293 7.93 -19.51 5.62
N ARG A 294 7.51 -20.19 4.54
CA ARG A 294 7.19 -21.62 4.51
C ARG A 294 7.81 -22.33 3.31
N THR A 295 8.17 -23.59 3.48
CA THR A 295 8.48 -24.48 2.35
C THR A 295 7.19 -24.79 1.56
N LEU A 296 7.34 -25.27 0.32
CA LEU A 296 6.19 -25.70 -0.50
C LEU A 296 5.32 -26.73 0.24
N THR A 297 5.94 -27.70 0.89
CA THR A 297 5.26 -28.77 1.63
C THR A 297 4.49 -28.22 2.84
N GLU A 298 5.06 -27.26 3.56
CA GLU A 298 4.39 -26.60 4.68
C GLU A 298 3.18 -25.76 4.23
N VAL A 299 3.28 -25.08 3.08
CA VAL A 299 2.14 -24.37 2.48
C VAL A 299 1.06 -25.37 2.09
N ALA A 300 1.39 -26.41 1.33
CA ALA A 300 0.47 -27.45 0.89
C ALA A 300 -0.29 -28.08 2.07
N LYS A 301 0.43 -28.41 3.15
CA LYS A 301 -0.18 -28.93 4.39
C LYS A 301 -1.12 -27.93 5.04
N ALA A 302 -0.72 -26.65 5.11
CA ALA A 302 -1.52 -25.61 5.74
C ALA A 302 -2.85 -25.37 5.01
N ILE A 303 -2.84 -25.43 3.67
CA ILE A 303 -4.06 -25.24 2.84
C ILE A 303 -4.78 -26.55 2.51
N ARG A 304 -4.33 -27.68 3.04
CA ARG A 304 -4.87 -29.04 2.78
C ARG A 304 -4.94 -29.37 1.28
N SER A 305 -3.85 -29.10 0.55
CA SER A 305 -3.73 -29.33 -0.90
C SER A 305 -2.54 -30.19 -1.24
N ALA A 306 -2.52 -30.76 -2.45
CA ALA A 306 -1.35 -31.45 -2.96
C ALA A 306 -0.22 -30.47 -3.33
N PRO A 307 1.06 -30.83 -3.13
CA PRO A 307 2.20 -29.95 -3.47
C PRO A 307 2.20 -29.47 -4.93
N GLY A 308 1.86 -30.33 -5.89
CA GLY A 308 1.77 -29.97 -7.31
C GLY A 308 0.72 -28.87 -7.59
N ALA A 309 -0.48 -28.98 -6.99
CA ALA A 309 -1.52 -27.96 -7.11
C ALA A 309 -1.10 -26.64 -6.42
N THR A 310 -0.37 -26.75 -5.29
CA THR A 310 0.11 -25.59 -4.54
C THR A 310 1.11 -24.75 -5.35
N VAL A 311 1.93 -25.37 -6.21
CA VAL A 311 2.80 -24.63 -7.14
C VAL A 311 1.96 -23.72 -8.05
N GLY A 312 0.87 -24.26 -8.61
CA GLY A 312 -0.03 -23.47 -9.45
C GLY A 312 -0.68 -22.30 -8.71
N TYR A 313 -1.03 -22.45 -7.42
CA TYR A 313 -1.57 -21.34 -6.63
C TYR A 313 -0.51 -20.25 -6.37
N LEU A 314 0.73 -20.64 -6.06
CA LEU A 314 1.84 -19.70 -5.87
C LEU A 314 2.17 -18.94 -7.17
N GLN A 315 2.16 -19.64 -8.32
CA GLN A 315 2.34 -19.01 -9.63
C GLN A 315 1.22 -18.00 -9.95
N ARG A 316 -0.03 -18.33 -9.64
CA ARG A 316 -1.17 -17.42 -9.82
C ARG A 316 -1.13 -16.19 -8.94
N LEU A 317 -0.52 -16.26 -7.76
CA LEU A 317 -0.29 -15.12 -6.88
C LEU A 317 0.82 -14.20 -7.38
N GLY A 318 1.66 -14.65 -8.34
CA GLY A 318 2.66 -13.85 -9.01
C GLY A 318 3.56 -13.08 -8.04
N ASP A 319 3.68 -11.77 -8.27
CA ASP A 319 4.56 -10.88 -7.50
C ASP A 319 4.15 -10.67 -6.04
N ALA A 320 2.95 -11.11 -5.64
CA ALA A 320 2.52 -11.05 -4.23
C ALA A 320 3.29 -12.02 -3.33
N VAL A 321 3.95 -13.02 -3.91
CA VAL A 321 4.75 -14.02 -3.20
C VAL A 321 6.16 -14.09 -3.77
N ALA A 322 7.14 -14.35 -2.90
CA ALA A 322 8.53 -14.47 -3.30
C ALA A 322 9.21 -15.57 -2.47
N LYS A 323 10.34 -16.08 -2.95
CA LYS A 323 11.24 -16.92 -2.15
C LYS A 323 12.26 -16.05 -1.44
N ASN A 324 12.53 -16.36 -0.18
CA ASN A 324 13.66 -15.79 0.53
C ASN A 324 14.98 -16.50 0.16
N ALA A 325 16.11 -16.05 0.71
CA ALA A 325 17.44 -16.64 0.46
C ALA A 325 17.52 -18.15 0.81
N GLU A 326 16.67 -18.63 1.71
CA GLU A 326 16.59 -20.02 2.13
C GLU A 326 15.65 -20.87 1.24
N GLY A 327 15.11 -20.29 0.17
CA GLY A 327 14.17 -20.94 -0.74
C GLY A 327 12.74 -21.11 -0.21
N ARG A 328 12.42 -20.48 0.94
CA ARG A 328 11.08 -20.52 1.53
C ARG A 328 10.19 -19.45 0.93
N TRP A 329 8.95 -19.79 0.65
CA TRP A 329 7.92 -18.87 0.17
C TRP A 329 7.48 -17.93 1.29
N ARG A 330 7.37 -16.66 0.97
CA ARG A 330 6.85 -15.60 1.84
C ARG A 330 5.99 -14.63 1.05
N LEU A 331 5.22 -13.81 1.72
CA LEU A 331 4.63 -12.62 1.08
C LEU A 331 5.74 -11.63 0.73
N ALA A 332 5.66 -11.06 -0.47
CA ALA A 332 6.63 -10.06 -0.93
C ALA A 332 6.53 -8.78 -0.09
N ASP A 333 5.30 -8.38 0.27
CA ASP A 333 5.00 -7.20 1.07
C ASP A 333 4.77 -7.58 2.54
N ALA A 334 5.69 -7.14 3.41
CA ALA A 334 5.61 -7.39 4.85
C ALA A 334 4.44 -6.65 5.53
N THR A 335 4.08 -5.46 5.03
CA THR A 335 2.95 -4.68 5.56
C THR A 335 1.63 -5.34 5.22
N PHE A 336 1.51 -5.89 4.01
CA PHE A 336 0.36 -6.71 3.62
C PHE A 336 0.26 -7.97 4.48
N ALA A 337 1.41 -8.61 4.79
CA ALA A 337 1.42 -9.76 5.70
C ALA A 337 0.89 -9.40 7.10
N LEU A 338 1.31 -8.25 7.65
CA LEU A 338 0.80 -7.76 8.92
C LEU A 338 -0.71 -7.50 8.90
N TRP A 339 -1.21 -6.89 7.82
CA TRP A 339 -2.63 -6.65 7.64
C TRP A 339 -3.43 -7.96 7.53
N LEU A 340 -2.95 -8.96 6.79
CA LEU A 340 -3.57 -10.28 6.71
C LEU A 340 -3.61 -10.99 8.06
N GLN A 341 -2.53 -10.92 8.85
CA GLN A 341 -2.51 -11.46 10.20
C GLN A 341 -3.59 -10.82 11.07
N TRP A 342 -3.74 -9.50 10.98
CA TRP A 342 -4.78 -8.79 11.72
C TRP A 342 -6.19 -9.21 11.28
N ARG A 343 -6.43 -9.41 9.99
CA ARG A 343 -7.76 -9.70 9.44
C ARG A 343 -8.22 -11.14 9.67
N GLN A 344 -7.36 -12.07 10.04
CA GLN A 344 -7.73 -13.48 10.18
C GLN A 344 -8.76 -13.70 11.29
N PRO A 345 -9.75 -14.62 11.09
CA PRO A 345 -10.60 -15.09 12.16
C PRO A 345 -9.74 -15.72 13.26
N GLY A 346 -9.78 -15.20 14.45
CA GLY A 346 -8.92 -15.61 15.55
C GLY A 346 -8.13 -14.47 16.17
N GLY A 347 -8.35 -13.25 15.68
CA GLY A 347 -7.86 -12.02 16.27
C GLY A 347 -6.47 -11.64 15.85
N SER A 348 -6.26 -10.38 15.79
CA SER A 348 -5.00 -9.76 15.47
C SER A 348 -4.23 -9.43 16.71
N VAL A 349 -3.05 -9.96 16.75
CA VAL A 349 -2.02 -9.46 17.66
C VAL A 349 -1.36 -8.28 16.95
N LEU A 350 -1.42 -7.10 17.53
CA LEU A 350 -0.59 -5.97 17.10
C LEU A 350 0.86 -6.44 16.97
N PRO A 351 1.59 -6.04 15.92
CA PRO A 351 2.95 -6.51 15.69
C PRO A 351 3.80 -6.42 16.94
N MET A 352 4.50 -7.51 17.28
CA MET A 352 5.30 -7.70 18.50
C MET A 352 6.21 -6.54 18.86
N LYS A 353 6.77 -5.85 17.84
CA LYS A 353 7.64 -4.68 18.01
C LYS A 353 6.93 -3.42 18.51
N LEU A 354 5.59 -3.42 18.52
CA LEU A 354 4.77 -2.29 18.94
C LEU A 354 4.17 -2.50 20.35
N VAL A 355 4.22 -3.72 20.88
CA VAL A 355 3.79 -4.05 22.25
C VAL A 355 5.02 -3.96 23.15
N GLY A 356 4.98 -3.10 24.14
CA GLY A 356 6.16 -2.73 24.93
C GLY A 356 6.66 -3.80 25.92
N ASP A 357 5.91 -4.88 26.15
CA ASP A 357 6.22 -5.92 27.12
C ASP A 357 5.96 -7.33 26.55
N GLU A 358 6.95 -8.23 26.67
CA GLU A 358 6.84 -9.63 26.24
C GLU A 358 5.67 -10.38 26.91
N ALA A 359 5.31 -10.02 28.15
CA ALA A 359 4.19 -10.65 28.83
C ALA A 359 2.84 -10.18 28.25
N GLU A 360 2.69 -8.89 27.96
CA GLU A 360 1.50 -8.37 27.30
C GLU A 360 1.30 -9.04 25.96
N LEU A 361 2.41 -9.27 25.25
CA LEU A 361 2.41 -9.97 23.98
C LEU A 361 1.97 -11.43 24.10
N ALA A 362 2.53 -12.18 25.03
CA ALA A 362 2.14 -13.57 25.25
C ALA A 362 0.62 -13.66 25.58
N VAL A 363 0.11 -12.72 26.37
CA VAL A 363 -1.32 -12.62 26.67
C VAL A 363 -2.12 -12.27 25.41
N ALA A 364 -1.68 -11.32 24.61
CA ALA A 364 -2.37 -10.93 23.39
C ALA A 364 -2.43 -12.11 22.39
N GLN A 365 -1.35 -12.87 22.24
CA GLN A 365 -1.32 -14.10 21.41
C GLN A 365 -2.31 -15.15 21.94
N ARG A 366 -2.37 -15.33 23.26
CA ARG A 366 -3.30 -16.27 23.88
C ARG A 366 -4.76 -15.88 23.66
N LEU A 367 -5.08 -14.60 23.78
CA LEU A 367 -6.44 -14.08 23.51
C LEU A 367 -6.81 -14.27 22.01
N ALA A 368 -5.88 -14.00 21.11
CA ALA A 368 -6.08 -14.25 19.68
C ALA A 368 -6.36 -15.73 19.38
N GLN A 369 -5.59 -16.66 19.97
CA GLN A 369 -5.84 -18.09 19.86
C GLN A 369 -7.22 -18.52 20.38
N LEU A 370 -7.76 -17.80 21.37
CA LEU A 370 -9.09 -18.00 21.93
C LEU A 370 -10.20 -17.35 21.06
N GLY A 371 -9.88 -16.72 19.93
CA GLY A 371 -10.84 -16.20 18.99
C GLY A 371 -11.32 -14.77 19.31
N PHE A 372 -10.53 -13.99 20.04
CA PHE A 372 -10.78 -12.54 20.13
C PHE A 372 -10.36 -11.87 18.82
N GLU A 373 -11.23 -11.02 18.27
CA GLU A 373 -11.08 -10.43 16.93
C GLU A 373 -10.04 -9.33 16.91
N LEU A 374 -9.91 -8.58 18.00
CA LEU A 374 -8.96 -7.49 18.16
C LEU A 374 -8.40 -7.48 19.56
N VAL A 375 -7.08 -7.44 19.70
CA VAL A 375 -6.39 -7.25 20.98
C VAL A 375 -5.46 -6.04 20.85
N TYR A 376 -5.63 -5.05 21.72
CA TYR A 376 -4.85 -3.81 21.69
C TYR A 376 -4.47 -3.36 23.11
N GLN A 377 -3.37 -2.63 23.22
CA GLN A 377 -2.99 -2.02 24.49
C GLN A 377 -3.99 -0.95 24.92
N SER A 378 -4.37 -0.96 26.18
CA SER A 378 -5.19 0.09 26.75
C SER A 378 -4.47 1.44 26.66
N ARG A 379 -5.17 2.49 26.21
CA ARG A 379 -4.58 3.82 26.04
C ARG A 379 -4.11 4.41 27.36
N GLY A 380 -2.80 4.55 27.45
CA GLY A 380 -2.12 5.37 28.45
C GLY A 380 -1.98 4.75 29.81
N SER A 381 -0.86 5.04 30.49
CA SER A 381 -0.51 4.73 31.87
C SER A 381 -1.49 5.25 32.95
N ARG A 382 -2.70 5.63 32.56
CA ARG A 382 -3.78 6.10 33.48
C ARG A 382 -4.94 5.12 33.63
N GLY A 383 -5.04 4.05 32.80
CA GLY A 383 -6.06 3.01 32.92
C GLY A 383 -5.62 1.88 33.86
N ALA A 384 -6.60 1.17 34.43
CA ALA A 384 -6.35 0.04 35.34
C ALA A 384 -6.02 -1.27 34.58
N PHE A 385 -6.02 -1.27 33.23
CA PHE A 385 -5.81 -2.45 32.40
C PHE A 385 -4.70 -2.24 31.39
N ASP A 386 -3.98 -3.31 31.08
CA ASP A 386 -2.87 -3.29 30.11
C ASP A 386 -3.37 -3.57 28.68
N LEU A 387 -4.33 -4.48 28.52
CA LEU A 387 -4.87 -4.87 27.21
C LEU A 387 -6.39 -4.77 27.18
N LEU A 388 -6.92 -4.48 26.00
CA LEU A 388 -8.34 -4.61 25.67
C LEU A 388 -8.47 -5.58 24.51
N ALA A 389 -9.44 -6.51 24.58
CA ALA A 389 -9.73 -7.47 23.52
C ALA A 389 -11.21 -7.40 23.14
N THR A 390 -11.52 -7.51 21.84
CA THR A 390 -12.90 -7.48 21.36
C THR A 390 -13.33 -8.83 20.81
N ARG A 391 -14.61 -9.16 21.02
CA ARG A 391 -15.29 -10.28 20.37
C ARG A 391 -16.72 -9.87 20.08
N GLY A 392 -17.01 -9.58 18.81
CA GLY A 392 -18.25 -8.90 18.43
C GLY A 392 -18.42 -7.58 19.17
N ALA A 393 -19.58 -7.34 19.76
CA ALA A 393 -19.86 -6.12 20.54
C ALA A 393 -19.31 -6.15 21.98
N ARG A 394 -18.59 -7.18 22.38
CA ARG A 394 -18.08 -7.33 23.76
C ARG A 394 -16.63 -6.89 23.86
N ILE A 395 -16.31 -6.18 24.94
CA ILE A 395 -14.95 -5.77 25.26
C ILE A 395 -14.50 -6.47 26.54
N LEU A 396 -13.36 -7.14 26.46
CA LEU A 396 -12.66 -7.75 27.58
C LEU A 396 -11.44 -6.91 27.91
N ALA A 397 -11.37 -6.39 29.14
CA ALA A 397 -10.21 -5.69 29.66
C ALA A 397 -9.31 -6.67 30.43
N VAL A 398 -8.01 -6.59 30.24
CA VAL A 398 -7.05 -7.53 30.82
C VAL A 398 -5.91 -6.79 31.52
N GLN A 399 -5.69 -7.11 32.80
CA GLN A 399 -4.51 -6.71 33.54
C GLN A 399 -3.48 -7.83 33.52
N VAL A 400 -2.27 -7.54 33.08
CA VAL A 400 -1.17 -8.53 32.94
C VAL A 400 -0.27 -8.50 34.19
N LYS A 401 0.11 -9.67 34.70
CA LYS A 401 1.03 -9.84 35.82
C LYS A 401 2.06 -10.92 35.56
N ARG A 402 3.34 -10.62 35.83
CA ARG A 402 4.49 -11.54 35.72
C ARG A 402 4.90 -12.13 37.07
N SER A 403 4.01 -12.32 38.00
CA SER A 403 4.30 -12.88 39.30
C SER A 403 3.74 -14.29 39.41
N PRO A 404 4.39 -15.19 40.18
CA PRO A 404 3.81 -16.50 40.48
C PRO A 404 2.52 -16.38 41.27
N LEU A 405 1.68 -17.40 41.23
CA LEU A 405 0.51 -17.51 42.04
C LEU A 405 0.87 -17.81 43.51
N PRO A 406 0.13 -17.32 44.51
CA PRO A 406 -1.05 -16.45 44.35
C PRO A 406 -0.68 -14.99 44.05
N LEU A 407 -1.39 -14.37 43.13
CA LEU A 407 -1.26 -12.94 42.85
C LEU A 407 -1.86 -12.12 44.00
N ARG A 408 -1.16 -11.06 44.39
CA ARG A 408 -1.64 -10.12 45.40
C ARG A 408 -1.80 -8.72 44.82
N PHE A 409 -2.87 -8.04 45.21
CA PHE A 409 -3.18 -6.70 44.72
C PHE A 409 -3.41 -5.76 45.90
N ALA A 410 -2.90 -4.54 45.80
CA ALA A 410 -3.29 -3.47 46.68
C ALA A 410 -4.79 -3.16 46.52
N LYS A 411 -5.52 -2.88 47.60
CA LYS A 411 -6.96 -2.55 47.54
C LYS A 411 -7.26 -1.40 46.57
N ALA A 412 -6.42 -0.36 46.57
CA ALA A 412 -6.58 0.77 45.66
C ALA A 412 -6.43 0.41 44.16
N ALA A 413 -5.49 -0.50 43.83
CA ALA A 413 -5.30 -0.97 42.46
C ALA A 413 -6.48 -1.84 42.00
N TRP A 414 -6.97 -2.71 42.86
CA TRP A 414 -8.14 -3.53 42.60
C TRP A 414 -9.40 -2.69 42.43
N GLY A 415 -9.64 -1.72 43.32
CA GLY A 415 -10.78 -0.81 43.24
C GLY A 415 -10.78 0.02 41.94
N ARG A 416 -9.60 0.41 41.44
CA ARG A 416 -9.52 1.07 40.11
C ARG A 416 -9.96 0.16 38.98
N MET A 417 -9.57 -1.12 38.97
CA MET A 417 -10.02 -2.08 37.95
C MET A 417 -11.53 -2.30 38.01
N GLU A 418 -12.10 -2.43 39.21
CA GLU A 418 -13.55 -2.53 39.44
C GLU A 418 -14.27 -1.27 38.91
N ALA A 419 -13.79 -0.08 39.27
CA ALA A 419 -14.36 1.19 38.84
C ALA A 419 -14.27 1.43 37.35
N ASP A 420 -13.13 1.13 36.68
CA ASP A 420 -12.97 1.26 35.22
C ASP A 420 -13.83 0.24 34.49
N GLY A 421 -13.89 -1.01 34.96
CA GLY A 421 -14.76 -2.05 34.42
C GLY A 421 -16.24 -1.63 34.45
N GLU A 422 -16.69 -1.08 35.57
CA GLU A 422 -18.08 -0.59 35.72
C GLU A 422 -18.35 0.65 34.89
N ARG A 423 -17.44 1.64 34.93
CA ARG A 423 -17.57 2.90 34.19
C ARG A 423 -17.73 2.72 32.68
N TYR A 424 -16.95 1.78 32.11
CA TYR A 424 -16.93 1.54 30.68
C TYR A 424 -17.79 0.36 30.22
N GLY A 425 -18.40 -0.35 31.16
CA GLY A 425 -19.18 -1.56 30.88
C GLY A 425 -18.33 -2.73 30.39
N TRP A 426 -17.04 -2.76 30.74
CA TRP A 426 -16.13 -3.80 30.31
C TRP A 426 -16.19 -5.01 31.22
N GLN A 427 -16.19 -6.19 30.63
CA GLN A 427 -15.82 -7.40 31.37
C GLN A 427 -14.30 -7.41 31.52
N TRP A 428 -13.78 -7.91 32.64
CA TRP A 428 -12.34 -7.88 32.85
C TRP A 428 -11.82 -9.12 33.56
N LEU A 429 -10.57 -9.45 33.33
CA LEU A 429 -9.85 -10.53 33.96
C LEU A 429 -8.39 -10.17 34.24
N ILE A 430 -7.71 -11.05 34.98
CA ILE A 430 -6.27 -10.97 35.19
C ILE A 430 -5.58 -12.06 34.35
N ALA A 431 -4.53 -11.68 33.64
CA ALA A 431 -3.64 -12.64 32.98
C ALA A 431 -2.33 -12.76 33.76
N GLN A 432 -2.02 -13.96 34.19
CA GLN A 432 -0.74 -14.31 34.79
C GLN A 432 0.16 -14.90 33.71
N VAL A 433 1.41 -14.42 33.65
CA VAL A 433 2.44 -14.93 32.74
C VAL A 433 3.56 -15.55 33.55
N GLY A 434 3.78 -16.83 33.35
CA GLY A 434 4.82 -17.58 34.02
C GLY A 434 6.21 -17.36 33.42
N PRO A 435 7.27 -17.92 34.03
CA PRO A 435 8.66 -17.72 33.61
C PRO A 435 8.98 -18.20 32.19
N LYS A 436 8.23 -19.19 31.71
CA LYS A 436 8.40 -19.77 30.36
C LYS A 436 7.43 -19.16 29.33
N GLY A 437 6.74 -18.07 29.67
CA GLY A 437 5.77 -17.41 28.80
C GLY A 437 4.38 -18.08 28.77
N GLU A 438 4.12 -19.08 29.63
CA GLU A 438 2.80 -19.68 29.78
C GLU A 438 1.79 -18.66 30.32
N VAL A 439 0.60 -18.60 29.73
CA VAL A 439 -0.44 -17.64 30.09
C VAL A 439 -1.61 -18.35 30.76
N GLN A 440 -1.94 -17.93 31.96
CA GLN A 440 -3.13 -18.34 32.70
C GLN A 440 -4.08 -17.15 32.86
N LEU A 441 -5.35 -17.34 32.51
CA LEU A 441 -6.40 -16.33 32.68
C LEU A 441 -7.17 -16.59 33.92
N LEU A 442 -7.35 -15.59 34.79
CA LEU A 442 -7.89 -15.71 36.13
C LEU A 442 -9.21 -14.94 36.26
N ASP A 443 -10.23 -15.58 36.83
CA ASP A 443 -11.52 -14.96 37.14
C ASP A 443 -11.41 -14.04 38.38
N PRO A 444 -11.58 -12.71 38.21
CA PRO A 444 -11.56 -11.79 39.34
C PRO A 444 -12.69 -12.03 40.34
N GLY A 445 -13.78 -12.65 39.91
CA GLY A 445 -14.89 -13.02 40.81
C GLY A 445 -14.53 -14.07 41.86
N LYS A 446 -13.41 -14.80 41.67
CA LYS A 446 -12.89 -15.78 42.64
C LYS A 446 -11.79 -15.20 43.54
N ALA A 447 -11.63 -13.88 43.57
CA ALA A 447 -10.64 -13.23 44.45
C ALA A 447 -11.03 -13.33 45.94
N THR A 448 -10.03 -13.67 46.75
CA THR A 448 -10.16 -13.62 48.21
C THR A 448 -9.87 -12.21 48.70
N LYS A 449 -10.81 -11.60 49.48
CA LYS A 449 -10.71 -10.20 49.92
C LYS A 449 -10.38 -10.09 51.45
N ARG A 450 -9.95 -11.17 52.11
CA ARG A 450 -9.55 -11.18 53.54
C ARG A 450 -8.08 -10.73 53.66
N GLY A 451 -7.82 -9.64 54.36
CA GLY A 451 -6.47 -9.12 54.57
C GLY A 451 -5.76 -8.51 53.36
N GLY A 452 -6.45 -8.36 52.21
CA GLY A 452 -5.96 -7.90 50.94
C GLY A 452 -6.73 -8.57 49.80
N VAL A 453 -6.39 -8.28 48.55
CA VAL A 453 -7.01 -8.96 47.40
C VAL A 453 -6.00 -9.95 46.79
N SER A 454 -6.37 -11.22 46.69
CA SER A 454 -5.51 -12.25 46.15
C SER A 454 -6.26 -13.22 45.21
N LEU A 455 -5.56 -13.70 44.18
CA LEU A 455 -6.00 -14.72 43.22
C LEU A 455 -5.06 -15.91 43.28
N ALA A 456 -5.62 -17.11 43.54
CA ALA A 456 -4.89 -18.36 43.62
C ALA A 456 -5.12 -19.25 42.40
N GLN A 457 -4.49 -20.42 42.35
CA GLN A 457 -4.64 -21.41 41.26
C GLN A 457 -6.09 -21.79 40.99
N ALA A 458 -6.94 -21.84 42.05
CA ALA A 458 -8.38 -22.12 41.92
C ALA A 458 -9.16 -21.04 41.11
N SER A 459 -8.54 -19.88 40.83
CA SER A 459 -9.12 -18.79 40.06
C SER A 459 -8.88 -18.94 38.56
N VAL A 460 -8.07 -19.90 38.11
CA VAL A 460 -7.77 -20.12 36.69
C VAL A 460 -9.03 -20.52 35.94
N LEU A 461 -9.20 -19.91 34.78
CA LEU A 461 -10.30 -20.18 33.84
C LEU A 461 -9.90 -21.29 32.86
N GLU A 462 -10.53 -22.45 32.99
CA GLU A 462 -10.33 -23.54 32.04
C GLU A 462 -10.95 -23.22 30.66
N ARG A 463 -12.11 -22.52 30.67
CA ARG A 463 -12.87 -22.14 29.48
C ARG A 463 -13.18 -20.64 29.49
N PRO A 464 -12.22 -19.80 29.07
CA PRO A 464 -12.39 -18.34 29.13
C PRO A 464 -13.54 -17.81 28.27
N LEU A 465 -13.83 -18.46 27.14
CA LEU A 465 -14.91 -18.04 26.25
C LEU A 465 -16.28 -18.30 26.85
N ASP A 466 -16.49 -19.49 27.47
CA ASP A 466 -17.73 -19.82 28.16
C ASP A 466 -17.98 -18.87 29.34
N TRP A 467 -16.92 -18.47 30.03
CA TRP A 467 -16.97 -17.49 31.11
C TRP A 467 -17.42 -16.12 30.61
N LEU A 468 -16.86 -15.65 29.47
CA LEU A 468 -17.22 -14.40 28.81
C LEU A 468 -18.69 -14.39 28.35
N GLU A 469 -19.17 -15.51 27.81
CA GLU A 469 -20.53 -15.63 27.28
C GLU A 469 -21.61 -15.66 28.36
N ARG A 470 -21.32 -16.27 29.53
CA ARG A 470 -22.27 -16.37 30.64
C ARG A 470 -22.50 -15.07 31.38
N ARG A 471 -21.58 -14.08 31.30
CA ARG A 471 -21.71 -12.77 31.95
C ARG A 471 -22.46 -11.80 31.04
N ARG A 472 -23.63 -11.33 31.46
CA ARG A 472 -24.39 -10.30 30.75
C ARG A 472 -23.58 -8.98 30.71
N PRO A 473 -23.57 -8.22 29.59
CA PRO A 473 -22.99 -6.88 29.56
C PRO A 473 -23.70 -5.99 30.58
N ALA A 474 -22.94 -5.19 31.34
CA ALA A 474 -23.43 -4.36 32.44
C ALA A 474 -24.52 -3.32 32.03
N HIS A 475 -24.71 -3.08 30.74
CA HIS A 475 -25.66 -2.08 30.22
C HIS A 475 -27.12 -2.56 30.10
N GLN A 476 -27.46 -3.82 30.32
CA GLN A 476 -28.85 -4.30 30.18
C GLN A 476 -29.65 -4.38 31.50
N SER A 477 -29.07 -4.03 32.64
CA SER A 477 -29.76 -4.14 33.92
C SER A 477 -30.52 -2.86 34.37
N ARG A 478 -30.56 -1.79 33.56
CA ARG A 478 -31.30 -0.55 33.92
C ARG A 478 -32.36 -0.13 32.85
N ARG A 479 -33.00 -1.08 32.19
CA ARG A 479 -34.27 -0.84 31.49
C ARG A 479 -35.30 -1.86 31.94
N GLY A 480 -35.72 -1.71 33.19
CA GLY A 480 -36.86 -2.38 33.74
C GLY A 480 -37.54 -1.47 34.71
N THR A 481 -38.80 -1.13 34.44
CA THR A 481 -39.76 -0.38 35.27
C THR A 481 -39.70 1.16 35.15
N ILE A 482 -40.31 1.71 34.14
CA ILE A 482 -41.17 2.87 34.31
C ILE A 482 -42.52 2.45 33.67
N GLY A 483 -43.53 2.39 34.54
CA GLY A 483 -44.94 2.14 34.23
C GLY A 483 -45.59 3.31 33.48
#